data_7193d37eda55d04687028dd38710baab
#
_entry.id   7193d37eda55d04687028dd38710baab
#
_cell.length_a   1.000
_cell.length_b   1.000
_cell.length_c   1.000
_cell.angle_alpha   90.00
_cell.angle_beta   90.00
_cell.angle_gamma   90.00
#
_symmetry.space_group_name_H-M   'P 1'
#
loop_
_entity.id
_entity.type
_entity.pdbx_description
1 polymer ?
#
loop_
_entity_poly.entity_id
_entity_poly.type
_entity_poly.pdbx_seq_one_letter_code
_entity_poly.pdbx_strand_id
1 'polypeptide(L)'
;MANRHLSRSIVLQTMFEWDLNAIDRKDIIGVLDRNIEEFAPNKTDRPFMEKLLDGILGKQPELDLVIEKAAPEWPIDRISPVDRNILRLGLYELLFAERSEVPAKVAINEAIELAKQFGGENSSRFVNGVLGAVYKEIGEPGKEEIGKKKKRDIPFHEMPVERLGGAVVYAEDNGSMYLALVHDIFGHWTLSKGRLKKVKNSKQEQCGH
;
A
#
# COMPACT_ATOMS: atom_id res chain seq x y z
N MET A 1 -17.79 9.90 -19.91
CA MET A 1 -16.51 9.60 -19.24
C MET A 1 -16.56 8.15 -18.76
N ALA A 2 -15.54 7.34 -19.09
CA ALA A 2 -15.46 5.98 -18.59
C ALA A 2 -15.35 6.02 -17.05
N ASN A 3 -16.15 5.18 -16.38
CA ASN A 3 -16.11 5.09 -14.93
C ASN A 3 -14.92 4.20 -14.50
N ARG A 4 -13.80 4.82 -14.14
CA ARG A 4 -12.57 4.12 -13.73
C ARG A 4 -12.76 3.25 -12.48
N HIS A 5 -13.66 3.63 -11.59
CA HIS A 5 -14.02 2.80 -10.45
C HIS A 5 -14.70 1.49 -10.89
N LEU A 6 -15.67 1.59 -11.79
CA LEU A 6 -16.33 0.41 -12.36
C LEU A 6 -15.33 -0.48 -13.12
N SER A 7 -14.41 0.10 -13.88
CA SER A 7 -13.35 -0.66 -14.56
C SER A 7 -12.48 -1.44 -13.58
N ARG A 8 -12.09 -0.85 -12.44
CA ARG A 8 -11.35 -1.55 -11.36
C ARG A 8 -12.18 -2.67 -10.74
N SER A 9 -13.49 -2.45 -10.54
CA SER A 9 -14.40 -3.47 -10.00
C SER A 9 -14.46 -4.69 -10.91
N ILE A 10 -14.49 -4.50 -12.23
CA ILE A 10 -14.50 -5.60 -13.20
C ILE A 10 -13.15 -6.34 -13.23
N VAL A 11 -12.04 -5.59 -13.20
CA VAL A 11 -10.70 -6.21 -13.08
C VAL A 11 -10.59 -7.03 -11.79
N LEU A 12 -11.08 -6.51 -10.67
CA LEU A 12 -11.10 -7.25 -9.39
C LEU A 12 -11.91 -8.54 -9.49
N GLN A 13 -13.11 -8.50 -10.09
CA GLN A 13 -13.93 -9.70 -10.28
C GLN A 13 -13.23 -10.73 -11.18
N THR A 14 -12.60 -10.27 -12.25
CA THR A 14 -11.81 -11.12 -13.15
C THR A 14 -10.64 -11.78 -12.42
N MET A 15 -9.90 -11.03 -11.61
CA MET A 15 -8.79 -11.54 -10.81
C MET A 15 -9.27 -12.52 -9.72
N PHE A 16 -10.38 -12.22 -9.07
CA PHE A 16 -10.98 -13.10 -8.07
C PHE A 16 -11.37 -14.45 -8.68
N GLU A 17 -12.02 -14.43 -9.84
CA GLU A 17 -12.42 -15.65 -10.54
C GLU A 17 -11.20 -16.45 -11.01
N TRP A 18 -10.18 -15.77 -11.53
CA TRP A 18 -8.92 -16.39 -11.92
C TRP A 18 -8.20 -17.06 -10.75
N ASP A 19 -8.10 -16.36 -9.62
CA ASP A 19 -7.41 -16.83 -8.41
C ASP A 19 -8.15 -18.00 -7.75
N LEU A 20 -9.50 -17.96 -7.71
CA LEU A 20 -10.33 -18.96 -7.08
C LEU A 20 -10.39 -20.28 -7.89
N ASN A 21 -10.50 -20.17 -9.21
CA ASN A 21 -10.69 -21.30 -10.10
C ASN A 21 -9.39 -21.82 -10.74
N ALA A 22 -8.23 -21.25 -10.38
CA ALA A 22 -6.92 -21.57 -10.95
C ALA A 22 -6.93 -21.55 -12.49
N ILE A 23 -7.57 -20.52 -13.08
CA ILE A 23 -7.70 -20.36 -14.53
C ILE A 23 -6.32 -20.14 -15.15
N ASP A 24 -6.05 -20.74 -16.29
CA ASP A 24 -4.80 -20.53 -17.01
C ASP A 24 -4.70 -19.04 -17.42
N ARG A 25 -3.51 -18.46 -17.26
CA ARG A 25 -3.26 -17.06 -17.60
C ARG A 25 -3.65 -16.68 -19.03
N LYS A 26 -3.53 -17.61 -19.97
CA LYS A 26 -3.91 -17.41 -21.38
C LYS A 26 -5.41 -17.18 -21.58
N ASP A 27 -6.24 -17.70 -20.67
CA ASP A 27 -7.71 -17.67 -20.78
C ASP A 27 -8.34 -16.48 -20.02
N ILE A 28 -7.53 -15.72 -19.26
CA ILE A 28 -8.04 -14.65 -18.38
C ILE A 28 -8.68 -13.49 -19.15
N ILE A 29 -8.24 -13.23 -20.37
CA ILE A 29 -8.84 -12.18 -21.22
C ILE A 29 -10.28 -12.56 -21.61
N GLY A 30 -10.56 -13.84 -21.87
CA GLY A 30 -11.93 -14.32 -22.09
C GLY A 30 -12.83 -14.15 -20.87
N VAL A 31 -12.28 -14.29 -19.66
CA VAL A 31 -12.99 -13.99 -18.42
C VAL A 31 -13.27 -12.50 -18.29
N LEU A 32 -12.29 -11.65 -18.60
CA LEU A 32 -12.46 -10.20 -18.60
C LEU A 32 -13.55 -9.78 -19.57
N ASP A 33 -13.55 -10.29 -20.78
CA ASP A 33 -14.55 -9.98 -21.81
C ASP A 33 -15.97 -10.33 -21.36
N ARG A 34 -16.15 -11.53 -20.80
CA ARG A 34 -17.43 -11.96 -20.25
C ARG A 34 -17.89 -11.04 -19.11
N ASN A 35 -17.01 -10.69 -18.19
CA ASN A 35 -17.35 -9.79 -17.08
C ASN A 35 -17.68 -8.38 -17.56
N ILE A 36 -17.04 -7.89 -18.63
CA ILE A 36 -17.40 -6.60 -19.27
C ILE A 36 -18.81 -6.66 -19.84
N GLU A 37 -19.14 -7.71 -20.61
CA GLU A 37 -20.46 -7.87 -21.21
C GLU A 37 -21.57 -7.98 -20.16
N GLU A 38 -21.31 -8.68 -19.06
CA GLU A 38 -22.28 -8.91 -18.00
C GLU A 38 -22.53 -7.67 -17.13
N PHE A 39 -21.45 -7.00 -16.67
CA PHE A 39 -21.56 -5.96 -15.65
C PHE A 39 -21.51 -4.53 -16.17
N ALA A 40 -20.98 -4.28 -17.38
CA ALA A 40 -20.83 -2.93 -17.89
C ALA A 40 -20.82 -2.82 -19.43
N PRO A 41 -21.82 -3.34 -20.11
CA PRO A 41 -21.90 -3.21 -21.55
C PRO A 41 -21.90 -1.71 -21.92
N ASN A 42 -21.00 -1.30 -22.82
CA ASN A 42 -20.90 0.06 -23.38
C ASN A 42 -20.44 1.20 -22.43
N LYS A 43 -19.92 0.90 -21.22
CA LYS A 43 -19.55 1.95 -20.23
C LYS A 43 -18.12 1.85 -19.71
N THR A 44 -17.27 1.01 -20.30
CA THR A 44 -15.96 0.68 -19.77
C THR A 44 -14.81 1.18 -20.62
N ASP A 45 -13.67 1.40 -19.95
CA ASP A 45 -12.38 1.67 -20.57
C ASP A 45 -11.60 0.35 -20.68
N ARG A 46 -11.91 -0.43 -21.73
CA ARG A 46 -11.27 -1.74 -21.97
C ARG A 46 -9.74 -1.64 -22.01
N PRO A 47 -9.11 -0.70 -22.73
CA PRO A 47 -7.66 -0.58 -22.73
C PRO A 47 -7.06 -0.36 -21.34
N PHE A 48 -7.75 0.40 -20.49
CA PHE A 48 -7.33 0.59 -19.10
C PHE A 48 -7.42 -0.72 -18.30
N MET A 49 -8.49 -1.48 -18.48
CA MET A 49 -8.66 -2.76 -17.76
C MET A 49 -7.63 -3.80 -18.19
N GLU A 50 -7.35 -3.94 -19.47
CA GLU A 50 -6.32 -4.84 -19.98
C GLU A 50 -4.93 -4.44 -19.47
N LYS A 51 -4.56 -3.15 -19.57
CA LYS A 51 -3.28 -2.64 -19.03
C LYS A 51 -3.13 -2.92 -17.54
N LEU A 52 -4.21 -2.70 -16.77
CA LEU A 52 -4.22 -2.93 -15.33
C LEU A 52 -4.08 -4.42 -14.99
N LEU A 53 -4.87 -5.27 -15.63
CA LEU A 53 -4.86 -6.71 -15.43
C LEU A 53 -3.50 -7.33 -15.79
N ASP A 54 -2.99 -7.05 -16.99
CA ASP A 54 -1.68 -7.54 -17.44
C ASP A 54 -0.55 -7.07 -16.54
N GLY A 55 -0.60 -5.82 -16.11
CA GLY A 55 0.38 -5.26 -15.20
C GLY A 55 0.39 -5.96 -13.85
N ILE A 56 -0.77 -6.21 -13.26
CA ILE A 56 -0.89 -6.93 -11.98
C ILE A 56 -0.38 -8.36 -12.11
N LEU A 57 -0.81 -9.08 -13.14
CA LEU A 57 -0.38 -10.46 -13.38
C LEU A 57 1.11 -10.57 -13.66
N GLY A 58 1.66 -9.58 -14.38
CA GLY A 58 3.09 -9.51 -14.67
C GLY A 58 3.96 -9.27 -13.44
N LYS A 59 3.39 -8.61 -12.41
CA LYS A 59 4.07 -8.23 -11.17
C LYS A 59 3.59 -9.01 -9.94
N GLN A 60 2.75 -10.02 -10.12
CA GLN A 60 2.14 -10.76 -9.02
C GLN A 60 3.14 -11.25 -7.97
N PRO A 61 4.26 -11.93 -8.31
CA PRO A 61 5.19 -12.40 -7.29
C PRO A 61 5.82 -11.27 -6.46
N GLU A 62 6.10 -10.13 -7.11
CA GLU A 62 6.63 -8.94 -6.45
C GLU A 62 5.59 -8.31 -5.52
N LEU A 63 4.33 -8.23 -5.97
CA LEU A 63 3.20 -7.71 -5.19
C LEU A 63 2.92 -8.58 -3.97
N ASP A 64 2.90 -9.90 -4.14
CA ASP A 64 2.68 -10.85 -3.05
C ASP A 64 3.78 -10.75 -2.00
N LEU A 65 5.03 -10.60 -2.41
CA LEU A 65 6.15 -10.38 -1.49
C LEU A 65 6.01 -9.07 -0.69
N VAL A 66 5.52 -8.00 -1.33
CA VAL A 66 5.26 -6.72 -0.65
C VAL A 66 4.13 -6.87 0.36
N ILE A 67 3.07 -7.61 0.02
CA ILE A 67 1.94 -7.89 0.95
C ILE A 67 2.46 -8.63 2.19
N GLU A 68 3.22 -9.71 2.01
CA GLU A 68 3.77 -10.50 3.12
C GLU A 68 4.68 -9.67 4.03
N LYS A 69 5.51 -8.79 3.46
CA LYS A 69 6.37 -7.89 4.23
C LYS A 69 5.59 -6.80 4.98
N ALA A 70 4.53 -6.28 4.39
CA ALA A 70 3.71 -5.23 4.99
C ALA A 70 2.71 -5.77 6.03
N ALA A 71 2.37 -7.05 5.95
CA ALA A 71 1.45 -7.74 6.86
C ALA A 71 2.02 -9.10 7.32
N PRO A 72 3.14 -9.13 8.07
CA PRO A 72 3.86 -10.36 8.39
C PRO A 72 3.07 -11.37 9.23
N GLU A 73 2.02 -10.92 9.92
CA GLU A 73 1.13 -11.79 10.69
C GLU A 73 0.08 -12.49 9.80
N TRP A 74 0.00 -12.12 8.53
CA TRP A 74 -0.99 -12.62 7.57
C TRP A 74 -0.31 -13.22 6.33
N PRO A 75 0.04 -14.51 6.35
CA PRO A 75 0.53 -15.22 5.16
C PRO A 75 -0.43 -15.06 3.99
N ILE A 76 0.10 -14.92 2.78
CA ILE A 76 -0.68 -14.59 1.57
C ILE A 76 -1.82 -15.58 1.29
N ASP A 77 -1.61 -16.84 1.61
CA ASP A 77 -2.59 -17.94 1.46
C ASP A 77 -3.74 -17.88 2.48
N ARG A 78 -3.54 -17.16 3.60
CA ARG A 78 -4.56 -16.95 4.64
C ARG A 78 -5.36 -15.68 4.48
N ILE A 79 -4.90 -14.77 3.61
CA ILE A 79 -5.67 -13.59 3.24
C ILE A 79 -6.83 -14.00 2.35
N SER A 80 -8.03 -13.46 2.60
CA SER A 80 -9.19 -13.78 1.75
C SER A 80 -8.88 -13.49 0.27
N PRO A 81 -9.34 -14.31 -0.69
CA PRO A 81 -9.08 -14.07 -2.11
C PRO A 81 -9.51 -12.68 -2.57
N VAL A 82 -10.58 -12.12 -2.01
CA VAL A 82 -11.05 -10.76 -2.31
C VAL A 82 -10.02 -9.74 -1.84
N ASP A 83 -9.63 -9.78 -0.55
CA ASP A 83 -8.70 -8.82 0.03
C ASP A 83 -7.32 -8.91 -0.62
N ARG A 84 -6.85 -10.14 -0.91
CA ARG A 84 -5.59 -10.38 -1.60
C ARG A 84 -5.55 -9.73 -2.97
N ASN A 85 -6.60 -9.88 -3.76
CA ASN A 85 -6.67 -9.29 -5.09
C ASN A 85 -6.90 -7.76 -5.06
N ILE A 86 -7.60 -7.23 -4.07
CA ILE A 86 -7.69 -5.79 -3.82
C ILE A 86 -6.31 -5.22 -3.47
N LEU A 87 -5.55 -5.90 -2.61
CA LEU A 87 -4.18 -5.49 -2.27
C LEU A 87 -3.26 -5.52 -3.48
N ARG A 88 -3.30 -6.58 -4.31
CA ARG A 88 -2.53 -6.65 -5.55
C ARG A 88 -2.83 -5.48 -6.47
N LEU A 89 -4.12 -5.18 -6.68
CA LEU A 89 -4.57 -4.06 -7.51
C LEU A 89 -4.11 -2.71 -6.93
N GLY A 90 -4.37 -2.46 -5.66
CA GLY A 90 -4.00 -1.20 -5.01
C GLY A 90 -2.49 -0.99 -4.96
N LEU A 91 -1.70 -2.04 -4.69
CA LEU A 91 -0.24 -1.98 -4.71
C LEU A 91 0.32 -1.78 -6.11
N TYR A 92 -0.24 -2.44 -7.12
CA TYR A 92 0.17 -2.21 -8.50
C TYR A 92 -0.02 -0.74 -8.89
N GLU A 93 -1.19 -0.16 -8.65
CA GLU A 93 -1.44 1.25 -8.92
C GLU A 93 -0.55 2.17 -8.06
N LEU A 94 -0.31 1.82 -6.80
CA LEU A 94 0.52 2.60 -5.89
C LEU A 94 2.00 2.60 -6.28
N LEU A 95 2.54 1.50 -6.77
CA LEU A 95 3.98 1.32 -7.01
C LEU A 95 4.39 1.49 -8.47
N PHE A 96 3.55 1.06 -9.40
CA PHE A 96 3.91 0.90 -10.81
C PHE A 96 3.10 1.76 -11.78
N ALA A 97 1.92 2.28 -11.38
CA ALA A 97 1.14 3.14 -12.26
C ALA A 97 1.75 4.54 -12.41
N GLU A 98 1.55 5.15 -13.57
CA GLU A 98 1.93 6.52 -13.85
C GLU A 98 1.21 7.49 -12.88
N ARG A 99 1.97 8.27 -12.11
CA ARG A 99 1.43 9.20 -11.10
C ARG A 99 0.50 10.26 -11.67
N SER A 100 0.70 10.62 -12.94
CA SER A 100 -0.16 11.54 -13.68
C SER A 100 -1.53 10.94 -13.98
N GLU A 101 -1.62 9.62 -14.15
CA GLU A 101 -2.87 8.89 -14.41
C GLU A 101 -3.57 8.48 -13.10
N VAL A 102 -2.79 7.97 -12.13
CA VAL A 102 -3.28 7.48 -10.85
C VAL A 102 -2.39 8.02 -9.72
N PRO A 103 -2.75 9.16 -9.10
CA PRO A 103 -2.06 9.65 -7.92
C PRO A 103 -2.13 8.63 -6.77
N ALA A 104 -1.06 8.53 -5.95
CA ALA A 104 -0.94 7.54 -4.89
C ALA A 104 -2.15 7.49 -3.94
N LYS A 105 -2.68 8.66 -3.57
CA LYS A 105 -3.87 8.72 -2.70
C LYS A 105 -5.13 8.23 -3.37
N VAL A 106 -5.23 8.39 -4.70
CA VAL A 106 -6.36 7.85 -5.47
C VAL A 106 -6.28 6.33 -5.49
N ALA A 107 -5.10 5.74 -5.76
CA ALA A 107 -4.90 4.29 -5.73
C ALA A 107 -5.33 3.69 -4.37
N ILE A 108 -4.90 4.30 -3.26
CA ILE A 108 -5.27 3.84 -1.91
C ILE A 108 -6.77 3.96 -1.67
N ASN A 109 -7.37 5.11 -1.99
CA ASN A 109 -8.79 5.33 -1.77
C ASN A 109 -9.66 4.38 -2.61
N GLU A 110 -9.33 4.18 -3.87
CA GLU A 110 -10.03 3.23 -4.75
C GLU A 110 -9.97 1.80 -4.20
N ALA A 111 -8.81 1.35 -3.73
CA ALA A 111 -8.68 0.04 -3.11
C ALA A 111 -9.52 -0.08 -1.82
N ILE A 112 -9.59 0.96 -1.00
CA ILE A 112 -10.44 0.99 0.20
C ILE A 112 -11.92 0.93 -0.18
N GLU A 113 -12.36 1.65 -1.22
CA GLU A 113 -13.75 1.60 -1.70
C GLU A 113 -14.10 0.20 -2.26
N LEU A 114 -13.20 -0.43 -3.00
CA LEU A 114 -13.38 -1.82 -3.44
C LEU A 114 -13.50 -2.78 -2.23
N ALA A 115 -12.68 -2.58 -1.19
CA ALA A 115 -12.74 -3.40 0.02
C ALA A 115 -14.05 -3.20 0.81
N LYS A 116 -14.63 -2.01 0.78
CA LYS A 116 -15.97 -1.76 1.37
C LYS A 116 -17.08 -2.42 0.57
N GLN A 117 -16.94 -2.45 -0.76
CA GLN A 117 -17.98 -2.95 -1.66
C GLN A 117 -17.99 -4.50 -1.74
N PHE A 118 -16.81 -5.11 -1.80
CA PHE A 118 -16.65 -6.53 -2.10
C PHE A 118 -16.11 -7.36 -0.92
N GLY A 119 -15.48 -6.72 0.05
CA GLY A 119 -14.86 -7.38 1.19
C GLY A 119 -15.80 -7.58 2.38
N GLY A 120 -15.26 -8.18 3.44
CA GLY A 120 -15.94 -8.33 4.73
C GLY A 120 -15.86 -7.06 5.59
N GLU A 121 -16.42 -7.13 6.78
CA GLU A 121 -16.55 -6.01 7.73
C GLU A 121 -15.20 -5.32 8.04
N ASN A 122 -14.12 -6.08 8.12
CA ASN A 122 -12.79 -5.57 8.45
C ASN A 122 -11.88 -5.33 7.23
N SER A 123 -12.31 -5.73 6.03
CA SER A 123 -11.48 -5.67 4.79
C SER A 123 -10.97 -4.27 4.51
N SER A 124 -11.82 -3.25 4.59
CA SER A 124 -11.41 -1.86 4.31
C SER A 124 -10.35 -1.35 5.30
N ARG A 125 -10.42 -1.76 6.58
CA ARG A 125 -9.44 -1.41 7.60
C ARG A 125 -8.11 -2.13 7.35
N PHE A 126 -8.17 -3.41 7.01
CA PHE A 126 -7.00 -4.22 6.70
C PHE A 126 -6.27 -3.68 5.46
N VAL A 127 -6.98 -3.48 4.35
CA VAL A 127 -6.43 -2.91 3.11
C VAL A 127 -5.81 -1.54 3.35
N ASN A 128 -6.50 -0.64 4.09
CA ASN A 128 -5.94 0.66 4.44
C ASN A 128 -4.66 0.55 5.29
N GLY A 129 -4.60 -0.40 6.22
CA GLY A 129 -3.42 -0.66 7.03
C GLY A 129 -2.21 -1.06 6.19
N VAL A 130 -2.37 -2.03 5.31
CA VAL A 130 -1.31 -2.55 4.44
C VAL A 130 -0.84 -1.48 3.45
N LEU A 131 -1.76 -0.88 2.68
CA LEU A 131 -1.41 0.14 1.70
C LEU A 131 -0.83 1.40 2.36
N GLY A 132 -1.34 1.77 3.54
CA GLY A 132 -0.82 2.88 4.33
C GLY A 132 0.60 2.65 4.84
N ALA A 133 0.96 1.42 5.21
CA ALA A 133 2.32 1.04 5.60
C ALA A 133 3.28 1.18 4.41
N VAL A 134 2.91 0.62 3.25
CA VAL A 134 3.70 0.73 2.01
C VAL A 134 3.83 2.19 1.57
N TYR A 135 2.74 2.96 1.59
CA TYR A 135 2.75 4.38 1.23
C TYR A 135 3.72 5.21 2.08
N LYS A 136 3.79 4.95 3.38
CA LYS A 136 4.77 5.60 4.28
C LYS A 136 6.20 5.20 3.95
N GLU A 137 6.41 3.92 3.64
CA GLU A 137 7.73 3.38 3.32
C GLU A 137 8.32 4.00 2.05
N ILE A 138 7.49 4.21 1.02
CA ILE A 138 7.91 4.88 -0.23
C ILE A 138 8.02 6.42 -0.11
N GLY A 139 7.93 6.96 1.11
CA GLY A 139 8.11 8.40 1.37
C GLY A 139 6.88 9.27 1.10
N GLU A 140 5.67 8.69 1.13
CA GLU A 140 4.39 9.41 1.00
C GLU A 140 4.30 10.30 -0.27
N PRO A 141 4.49 9.76 -1.47
CA PRO A 141 4.50 10.55 -2.71
C PRO A 141 3.19 11.32 -2.91
N GLY A 142 3.28 12.58 -3.35
CA GLY A 142 2.13 13.49 -3.53
C GLY A 142 1.57 14.08 -2.24
N LYS A 143 2.22 13.89 -1.09
CA LYS A 143 1.82 14.55 0.16
C LYS A 143 2.06 16.07 0.09
N GLU A 144 3.05 16.47 -0.69
CA GLU A 144 3.41 17.89 -0.87
C GLU A 144 2.44 18.66 -1.78
N GLU A 145 1.69 17.97 -2.64
CA GLU A 145 0.75 18.61 -3.58
C GLU A 145 -0.50 19.18 -2.91
N ILE A 146 -0.90 18.65 -1.75
CA ILE A 146 -2.07 19.13 -1.00
C ILE A 146 -1.72 20.31 -0.10
N GLY A 147 -0.45 20.59 0.08
CA GLY A 147 0.10 21.65 0.94
C GLY A 147 0.61 22.87 0.22
N LYS A 148 0.10 23.26 -0.95
CA LYS A 148 0.39 24.58 -1.55
C LYS A 148 -0.32 25.75 -0.83
N LYS A 149 -0.37 25.73 0.48
CA LYS A 149 -0.01 26.94 1.24
C LYS A 149 1.48 27.08 1.06
N LYS A 150 1.92 28.16 0.36
CA LYS A 150 3.34 28.52 0.20
C LYS A 150 4.12 28.07 1.43
N LYS A 151 4.94 27.02 1.33
CA LYS A 151 6.05 26.83 2.25
C LYS A 151 6.84 28.12 2.11
N ARG A 152 6.82 28.99 3.14
CA ARG A 152 7.83 30.03 3.28
C ARG A 152 9.12 29.25 3.25
N ASP A 153 10.09 29.68 2.43
CA ASP A 153 11.46 29.19 2.56
C ASP A 153 11.92 29.53 3.96
N ILE A 154 11.71 28.61 4.88
CA ILE A 154 12.13 28.75 6.27
C ILE A 154 13.64 28.51 6.24
N PRO A 155 14.46 29.49 6.63
CA PRO A 155 15.90 29.33 6.73
C PRO A 155 16.21 28.08 7.60
N PHE A 156 17.30 27.39 7.29
CA PHE A 156 17.67 26.12 7.97
C PHE A 156 17.64 26.21 9.50
N HIS A 157 18.02 27.36 10.07
CA HIS A 157 18.02 27.60 11.52
C HIS A 157 16.62 27.81 12.14
N GLU A 158 15.58 28.06 11.32
CA GLU A 158 14.18 28.18 11.73
C GLU A 158 13.38 26.90 11.44
N MET A 159 13.99 25.90 10.78
CA MET A 159 13.29 24.65 10.47
C MET A 159 12.95 23.89 11.76
N PRO A 160 11.72 23.34 11.88
CA PRO A 160 11.37 22.51 13.01
C PRO A 160 12.27 21.28 13.04
N VAL A 161 13.01 21.12 14.14
CA VAL A 161 13.88 19.96 14.35
C VAL A 161 13.01 18.76 14.73
N GLU A 162 12.94 17.77 13.84
CA GLU A 162 12.38 16.47 14.21
C GLU A 162 13.47 15.64 14.90
N ARG A 163 13.23 15.28 16.16
CA ARG A 163 14.10 14.37 16.88
C ARG A 163 13.68 12.93 16.59
N LEU A 164 14.55 12.21 15.93
CA LEU A 164 14.42 10.78 15.71
C LEU A 164 15.26 10.08 16.77
N GLY A 165 14.67 9.10 17.44
CA GLY A 165 15.39 8.15 18.27
C GLY A 165 15.64 6.89 17.46
N GLY A 166 16.85 6.38 17.50
CA GLY A 166 17.20 5.08 16.96
C GLY A 166 18.04 4.31 17.95
N ALA A 167 17.94 3.00 17.94
CA ALA A 167 18.82 2.13 18.70
C ALA A 167 19.77 1.42 17.74
N VAL A 168 21.05 1.47 18.04
CA VAL A 168 22.05 0.59 17.43
C VAL A 168 22.19 -0.59 18.39
N VAL A 169 21.68 -1.74 17.99
CA VAL A 169 21.84 -2.99 18.74
C VAL A 169 23.07 -3.70 18.19
N TYR A 170 24.02 -3.99 19.06
CA TYR A 170 25.23 -4.72 18.68
C TYR A 170 25.54 -5.81 19.70
N ALA A 171 26.26 -6.82 19.25
CA ALA A 171 26.84 -7.86 20.08
C ALA A 171 28.31 -8.01 19.74
N GLU A 172 29.13 -8.37 20.72
CA GLU A 172 30.53 -8.71 20.53
C GLU A 172 30.73 -10.18 20.85
N ASP A 173 31.32 -10.91 19.91
CA ASP A 173 31.70 -12.32 20.11
C ASP A 173 33.07 -12.57 19.50
N ASN A 174 33.99 -13.13 20.31
CA ASN A 174 35.35 -13.47 19.90
C ASN A 174 36.13 -12.33 19.22
N GLY A 175 35.94 -11.07 19.68
CA GLY A 175 36.56 -9.88 19.07
C GLY A 175 35.93 -9.39 17.76
N SER A 176 34.83 -9.98 17.37
CA SER A 176 34.03 -9.53 16.20
C SER A 176 32.80 -8.81 16.67
N MET A 177 32.50 -7.66 16.04
CA MET A 177 31.31 -6.86 16.34
C MET A 177 30.20 -7.17 15.32
N TYR A 178 29.02 -7.50 15.83
CA TYR A 178 27.81 -7.79 15.05
C TYR A 178 26.81 -6.67 15.24
N LEU A 179 26.26 -6.13 14.15
CA LEU A 179 25.21 -5.12 14.17
C LEU A 179 23.86 -5.74 13.79
N ALA A 180 22.83 -5.46 14.59
CA ALA A 180 21.47 -5.82 14.22
C ALA A 180 20.88 -4.75 13.29
N LEU A 181 20.57 -5.13 12.08
CA LEU A 181 19.90 -4.30 11.09
C LEU A 181 18.47 -4.82 10.86
N VAL A 182 17.57 -3.91 10.54
CA VAL A 182 16.18 -4.23 10.16
C VAL A 182 16.10 -4.28 8.64
N HIS A 183 15.50 -5.33 8.12
CA HIS A 183 15.24 -5.46 6.70
C HIS A 183 13.90 -4.78 6.38
N ASP A 184 13.91 -3.76 5.51
CA ASP A 184 12.68 -3.09 5.11
C ASP A 184 11.87 -3.91 4.08
N ILE A 185 10.66 -3.48 3.77
CA ILE A 185 9.77 -4.18 2.82
C ILE A 185 10.32 -4.20 1.38
N PHE A 186 11.28 -3.34 1.05
CA PHE A 186 11.92 -3.27 -0.27
C PHE A 186 13.25 -4.04 -0.34
N GLY A 187 13.64 -4.72 0.73
CA GLY A 187 14.84 -5.51 0.76
C GLY A 187 16.11 -4.75 1.17
N HIS A 188 16.00 -3.53 1.72
CA HIS A 188 17.14 -2.77 2.20
C HIS A 188 17.40 -3.01 3.70
N TRP A 189 18.68 -3.08 4.06
CA TRP A 189 19.09 -3.13 5.45
C TRP A 189 19.20 -1.73 6.03
N THR A 190 18.51 -1.45 7.12
CA THR A 190 18.48 -0.15 7.78
C THR A 190 18.57 -0.28 9.30
N LEU A 191 19.02 0.79 9.95
CA LEU A 191 18.97 0.87 11.41
C LEU A 191 17.53 1.11 11.89
N SER A 192 17.16 0.52 13.02
CA SER A 192 15.88 0.81 13.66
C SER A 192 15.81 2.29 14.05
N LYS A 193 14.81 3.01 13.53
CA LYS A 193 14.57 4.44 13.80
C LYS A 193 13.10 4.74 13.95
N GLY A 194 12.76 5.69 14.82
CA GLY A 194 11.38 6.11 15.03
C GLY A 194 11.29 7.55 15.55
N ARG A 195 10.12 8.16 15.40
CA ARG A 195 9.86 9.49 15.97
C ARG A 195 9.72 9.39 17.49
N LEU A 196 10.47 10.21 18.21
CA LEU A 196 10.31 10.34 19.66
C LEU A 196 8.95 11.01 19.96
N LYS A 197 8.09 10.32 20.70
CA LYS A 197 6.87 10.95 21.22
C LYS A 197 7.26 12.00 22.26
N LYS A 198 6.70 13.22 22.16
CA LYS A 198 6.81 14.21 23.25
C LYS A 198 6.19 13.61 24.49
N VAL A 199 7.01 13.34 25.52
CA VAL A 199 6.50 12.98 26.84
C VAL A 199 5.80 14.22 27.38
N LYS A 200 4.48 14.15 27.59
CA LYS A 200 3.77 15.16 28.38
C LYS A 200 4.29 15.04 29.81
N ASN A 201 5.05 16.01 30.26
CA ASN A 201 5.43 16.13 31.67
C ASN A 201 4.15 16.37 32.49
N SER A 202 3.59 15.30 33.03
CA SER A 202 2.60 15.34 34.10
C SER A 202 3.36 15.37 35.45
N LYS A 203 4.03 16.47 35.75
CA LYS A 203 4.51 16.79 37.09
C LYS A 203 4.52 18.28 37.27
N GLN A 204 3.40 18.78 37.66
CA GLN A 204 3.26 20.00 38.48
C GLN A 204 1.81 20.07 38.97
N GLU A 205 1.46 19.28 39.94
CA GLU A 205 0.39 19.54 40.90
C GLU A 205 0.57 18.56 42.04
N GLN A 206 1.31 18.99 43.00
CA GLN A 206 1.17 18.66 44.42
C GLN A 206 2.38 19.17 45.19
N CYS A 207 2.36 20.46 45.51
CA CYS A 207 2.94 21.01 46.70
C CYS A 207 2.14 22.23 47.10
N GLY A 208 1.25 22.05 48.06
CA GLY A 208 0.43 23.10 48.65
C GLY A 208 -0.27 22.53 49.88
N HIS A 209 0.43 22.66 50.99
CA HIS A 209 0.07 22.37 52.39
C HIS A 209 0.12 20.95 52.87
#